data_181dc4e5ef62b07b15d9f3b7229148a6
#
_entry.id   181dc4e5ef62b07b15d9f3b7229148a6
#
_cell.length_a   1.000
_cell.length_b   1.000
_cell.length_c   1.000
_cell.angle_alpha   90.00
_cell.angle_beta   90.00
_cell.angle_gamma   90.00
#
_symmetry.space_group_name_H-M   'P 1'
#
loop_
_entity.id
_entity.type
_entity.pdbx_description
1 polymer ?
#
loop_
_entity_poly.entity_id
_entity_poly.type
_entity_poly.pdbx_seq_one_letter_code
_entity_poly.pdbx_strand_id
1 'polypeptide(L)'
;MDELKKGYKVIKNFLSTEEINLLTDYTRMKHRVNTTQFDLGQSDQGDTMFYGDPATDSLMLNKRKLMEKETGLELLPTYSFWRMYSYLADLKKHKDRPSCEISVTVKINSCGAKWPIYMGGTEIELENGDGVAYKGCDIEHWRNEFEGDWHAQTFLHYVNKNGPNKEWFRDKRPLFGITK
;
A
#
# COMPACT_ATOMS: atom_id res chain seq x y z
N MET A 1 -20.56 -10.89 -6.77
CA MET A 1 -20.84 -10.93 -5.30
C MET A 1 -19.75 -10.10 -4.66
N ASP A 2 -20.08 -9.19 -3.75
CA ASP A 2 -19.07 -8.34 -3.09
C ASP A 2 -18.20 -9.19 -2.17
N GLU A 3 -17.00 -9.53 -2.61
CA GLU A 3 -16.02 -10.33 -1.85
C GLU A 3 -15.51 -9.59 -0.59
N LEU A 4 -15.68 -8.26 -0.54
CA LEU A 4 -15.31 -7.41 0.59
C LEU A 4 -16.48 -7.13 1.55
N LYS A 5 -17.32 -8.14 1.85
CA LYS A 5 -18.51 -7.97 2.71
C LYS A 5 -18.21 -7.40 4.10
N LYS A 6 -17.03 -7.69 4.67
CA LYS A 6 -16.59 -7.15 5.96
C LYS A 6 -15.81 -5.84 5.84
N GLY A 7 -15.71 -5.26 4.64
CA GLY A 7 -14.90 -4.09 4.35
C GLY A 7 -13.43 -4.39 4.05
N TYR A 8 -12.94 -5.59 4.32
CA TYR A 8 -11.57 -6.02 4.01
C TYR A 8 -11.46 -7.53 3.76
N LYS A 9 -10.35 -7.94 3.10
CA LYS A 9 -10.01 -9.34 2.82
C LYS A 9 -8.50 -9.52 2.83
N VAL A 10 -7.98 -10.52 3.55
CA VAL A 10 -6.56 -10.90 3.50
C VAL A 10 -6.31 -11.73 2.26
N ILE A 11 -5.28 -11.37 1.51
CA ILE A 11 -4.82 -12.09 0.32
C ILE A 11 -3.42 -12.62 0.61
N LYS A 12 -3.33 -13.93 0.81
CA LYS A 12 -2.05 -14.58 1.02
C LYS A 12 -1.24 -14.64 -0.28
N ASN A 13 0.09 -14.49 -0.16
CA ASN A 13 1.01 -14.54 -1.30
C ASN A 13 0.59 -13.58 -2.44
N PHE A 14 0.19 -12.36 -2.07
CA PHE A 14 -0.15 -11.31 -3.05
C PHE A 14 1.05 -10.98 -3.94
N LEU A 15 2.26 -10.98 -3.37
CA LEU A 15 3.52 -10.92 -4.12
C LEU A 15 4.14 -12.31 -4.25
N SER A 16 4.78 -12.57 -5.39
CA SER A 16 5.66 -13.73 -5.55
C SER A 16 6.97 -13.54 -4.80
N THR A 17 7.73 -14.63 -4.62
CA THR A 17 9.06 -14.55 -3.99
C THR A 17 10.01 -13.61 -4.75
N GLU A 18 9.96 -13.64 -6.08
CA GLU A 18 10.77 -12.78 -6.94
C GLU A 18 10.38 -11.30 -6.80
N GLU A 19 9.07 -11.02 -6.73
CA GLU A 19 8.57 -9.66 -6.49
C GLU A 19 8.96 -9.16 -5.09
N ILE A 20 8.89 -9.99 -4.06
CA ILE A 20 9.35 -9.65 -2.71
C ILE A 20 10.84 -9.29 -2.73
N ASN A 21 11.68 -10.12 -3.33
CA ASN A 21 13.12 -9.90 -3.39
C ASN A 21 13.44 -8.60 -4.15
N LEU A 22 12.87 -8.44 -5.35
CA LEU A 22 13.07 -7.24 -6.18
C LEU A 22 12.65 -5.97 -5.44
N LEU A 23 11.46 -5.97 -4.84
CA LEU A 23 10.94 -4.78 -4.15
C LEU A 23 11.68 -4.52 -2.84
N THR A 24 12.16 -5.56 -2.14
CA THR A 24 13.01 -5.40 -0.96
C THR A 24 14.30 -4.66 -1.31
N ASP A 25 15.01 -5.11 -2.34
CA ASP A 25 16.26 -4.46 -2.77
C ASP A 25 15.99 -3.05 -3.28
N TYR A 26 14.95 -2.87 -4.10
CA TYR A 26 14.55 -1.58 -4.63
C TYR A 26 14.26 -0.57 -3.51
N THR A 27 13.38 -0.91 -2.57
CA THR A 27 12.97 0.01 -1.49
C THR A 27 14.13 0.33 -0.55
N ARG A 28 14.99 -0.66 -0.25
CA ARG A 28 16.19 -0.46 0.57
C ARG A 28 17.22 0.44 -0.11
N MET A 29 17.47 0.26 -1.41
CA MET A 29 18.37 1.15 -2.16
C MET A 29 17.84 2.58 -2.20
N LYS A 30 16.55 2.76 -2.51
CA LYS A 30 15.90 4.08 -2.51
C LYS A 30 15.91 4.74 -1.13
N HIS A 31 15.65 3.98 -0.08
CA HIS A 31 15.74 4.48 1.29
C HIS A 31 17.16 4.94 1.62
N ARG A 32 18.17 4.15 1.27
CA ARG A 32 19.57 4.51 1.51
C ARG A 32 19.99 5.79 0.77
N VAL A 33 19.61 5.93 -0.50
CA VAL A 33 19.85 7.15 -1.27
C VAL A 33 19.15 8.34 -0.64
N ASN A 34 17.87 8.19 -0.30
CA ASN A 34 17.05 9.24 0.30
C ASN A 34 17.64 9.74 1.63
N THR A 35 18.03 8.83 2.51
CA THR A 35 18.62 9.19 3.81
C THR A 35 20.03 9.81 3.71
N THR A 36 20.80 9.48 2.68
CA THR A 36 22.15 10.03 2.47
C THR A 36 22.17 11.36 1.71
N GLN A 37 21.17 11.61 0.88
CA GLN A 37 21.08 12.84 0.07
C GLN A 37 20.14 13.89 0.64
N PHE A 38 19.57 13.66 1.84
CA PHE A 38 18.58 14.54 2.44
C PHE A 38 17.37 14.81 1.54
N ASP A 39 17.08 13.89 0.63
CA ASP A 39 15.88 13.94 -0.17
C ASP A 39 14.71 13.52 0.72
N LEU A 40 13.96 14.49 1.12
CA LEU A 40 13.05 14.47 2.25
C LEU A 40 11.89 13.50 2.02
N GLY A 41 12.01 12.31 2.55
CA GLY A 41 10.85 11.54 2.95
C GLY A 41 9.98 12.42 3.87
N GLN A 42 8.69 12.44 3.65
CA GLN A 42 7.74 13.37 4.29
C GLN A 42 7.47 13.09 5.77
N SER A 43 8.31 12.37 6.50
CA SER A 43 8.09 12.13 7.91
C SER A 43 9.23 12.66 8.76
N ASP A 44 8.87 13.31 9.85
CA ASP A 44 9.78 13.81 10.88
C ASP A 44 10.54 12.68 11.61
N GLN A 45 10.22 11.41 11.32
CA GLN A 45 10.73 10.22 12.00
C GLN A 45 11.76 9.44 11.16
N GLY A 46 12.23 9.98 10.03
CA GLY A 46 13.23 9.32 9.19
C GLY A 46 12.68 8.27 8.22
N ASP A 47 11.38 8.15 8.08
CA ASP A 47 10.76 7.27 7.10
C ASP A 47 11.02 7.76 5.67
N THR A 48 11.10 6.83 4.73
CA THR A 48 11.15 7.14 3.31
C THR A 48 9.81 6.82 2.67
N MET A 49 9.24 7.75 1.93
CA MET A 49 7.95 7.62 1.27
C MET A 49 8.01 8.07 -0.18
N PHE A 50 7.34 7.32 -1.08
CA PHE A 50 7.21 7.71 -2.48
C PHE A 50 5.78 7.51 -2.96
N TYR A 51 5.23 8.56 -3.55
CA TYR A 51 3.94 8.58 -4.23
C TYR A 51 4.17 8.40 -5.74
N GLY A 52 3.42 7.48 -6.36
CA GLY A 52 3.41 7.30 -7.82
C GLY A 52 4.75 6.85 -8.40
N ASP A 53 5.56 6.16 -7.60
CA ASP A 53 6.84 5.60 -8.03
C ASP A 53 6.64 4.62 -9.19
N PRO A 54 7.42 4.72 -10.29
CA PRO A 54 7.26 3.87 -11.47
C PRO A 54 7.28 2.37 -11.18
N ALA A 55 8.09 1.91 -10.22
CA ALA A 55 8.16 0.49 -9.89
C ALA A 55 6.84 0.01 -9.24
N THR A 56 6.32 0.76 -8.28
CA THR A 56 5.06 0.38 -7.59
C THR A 56 3.82 0.73 -8.41
N ASP A 57 3.83 1.76 -9.26
CA ASP A 57 2.77 1.99 -10.25
C ASP A 57 2.71 0.82 -11.25
N SER A 58 3.86 0.28 -11.69
CA SER A 58 3.91 -0.91 -12.55
C SER A 58 3.35 -2.14 -11.83
N LEU A 59 3.70 -2.33 -10.56
CA LEU A 59 3.12 -3.39 -9.75
C LEU A 59 1.59 -3.26 -9.66
N MET A 60 1.09 -2.06 -9.39
CA MET A 60 -0.35 -1.78 -9.31
C MET A 60 -1.08 -2.16 -10.62
N LEU A 61 -0.50 -1.82 -11.77
CA LEU A 61 -1.06 -2.19 -13.07
C LEU A 61 -1.07 -3.70 -13.28
N ASN A 62 0.02 -4.40 -12.91
CA ASN A 62 0.11 -5.87 -13.01
C ASN A 62 -0.86 -6.58 -12.08
N LYS A 63 -1.02 -6.11 -10.85
CA LYS A 63 -1.91 -6.72 -9.84
C LYS A 63 -3.39 -6.39 -10.04
N ARG A 64 -3.75 -5.50 -10.96
CA ARG A 64 -5.14 -5.11 -11.19
C ARG A 64 -6.06 -6.32 -11.40
N LYS A 65 -5.68 -7.27 -12.25
CA LYS A 65 -6.51 -8.46 -12.52
C LYS A 65 -6.70 -9.35 -11.30
N LEU A 66 -5.67 -9.48 -10.47
CA LEU A 66 -5.79 -10.16 -9.18
C LEU A 66 -6.79 -9.42 -8.27
N MET A 67 -6.65 -8.10 -8.15
CA MET A 67 -7.56 -7.29 -7.36
C MET A 67 -9.01 -7.34 -7.88
N GLU A 68 -9.24 -7.33 -9.20
CA GLU A 68 -10.55 -7.50 -9.81
C GLU A 68 -11.17 -8.86 -9.42
N LYS A 69 -10.36 -9.94 -9.46
CA LYS A 69 -10.77 -11.28 -9.02
C LYS A 69 -11.14 -11.31 -7.53
N GLU A 70 -10.29 -10.73 -6.68
CA GLU A 70 -10.44 -10.79 -5.23
C GLU A 70 -11.57 -9.91 -4.69
N THR A 71 -11.93 -8.85 -5.43
CA THR A 71 -12.98 -7.91 -5.05
C THR A 71 -14.32 -8.14 -5.77
N GLY A 72 -14.30 -8.83 -6.92
CA GLY A 72 -15.47 -8.98 -7.80
C GLY A 72 -15.86 -7.71 -8.55
N LEU A 73 -14.97 -6.70 -8.60
CA LEU A 73 -15.19 -5.38 -9.22
C LEU A 73 -14.33 -5.20 -10.46
N GLU A 74 -14.78 -4.42 -11.43
CA GLU A 74 -13.92 -3.84 -12.46
C GLU A 74 -13.23 -2.60 -11.90
N LEU A 75 -11.89 -2.55 -11.97
CA LEU A 75 -11.10 -1.54 -11.30
C LEU A 75 -10.34 -0.62 -12.25
N LEU A 76 -10.31 0.67 -11.92
CA LEU A 76 -9.42 1.67 -12.51
C LEU A 76 -8.31 1.98 -11.51
N PRO A 77 -7.03 1.84 -11.89
CA PRO A 77 -5.92 2.18 -11.01
C PRO A 77 -5.82 3.70 -10.81
N THR A 78 -5.48 4.12 -9.61
CA THR A 78 -5.32 5.55 -9.27
C THR A 78 -3.87 5.91 -9.05
N TYR A 79 -3.25 5.43 -7.98
CA TYR A 79 -1.83 5.61 -7.71
C TYR A 79 -1.32 4.51 -6.79
N SER A 80 -0.01 4.35 -6.78
CA SER A 80 0.69 3.57 -5.78
C SER A 80 1.38 4.48 -4.78
N PHE A 81 1.62 3.94 -3.61
CA PHE A 81 2.42 4.56 -2.58
C PHE A 81 3.26 3.48 -1.92
N TRP A 82 4.50 3.79 -1.52
CA TRP A 82 5.25 2.89 -0.67
C TRP A 82 5.98 3.65 0.42
N ARG A 83 6.18 2.99 1.54
CA ARG A 83 6.83 3.56 2.71
C ARG A 83 7.78 2.55 3.34
N MET A 84 8.97 3.01 3.69
CA MET A 84 9.90 2.33 4.57
C MET A 84 9.76 2.98 5.95
N TYR A 85 9.08 2.30 6.84
CA TYR A 85 8.87 2.72 8.21
C TYR A 85 10.11 2.43 9.05
N SER A 86 10.42 3.34 9.96
CA SER A 86 11.48 3.26 10.94
C SER A 86 10.93 3.10 12.37
N TYR A 87 11.80 2.97 13.34
CA TYR A 87 11.43 2.86 14.75
C TYR A 87 10.54 4.01 15.20
N LEU A 88 9.50 3.70 15.98
CA LEU A 88 8.42 4.59 16.44
C LEU A 88 7.49 5.15 15.35
N ALA A 89 7.66 4.75 14.11
CA ALA A 89 6.69 5.10 13.08
C ALA A 89 5.32 4.52 13.40
N ASP A 90 4.26 5.24 13.07
CA ASP A 90 2.89 4.78 13.20
C ASP A 90 2.05 5.08 11.96
N LEU A 91 0.85 4.56 11.93
CA LEU A 91 -0.19 4.96 11.01
C LEU A 91 -1.41 5.35 11.82
N LYS A 92 -1.66 6.66 11.94
CA LYS A 92 -2.79 7.16 12.70
C LYS A 92 -4.12 6.61 12.18
N LYS A 93 -5.06 6.43 13.08
CA LYS A 93 -6.40 5.94 12.76
C LYS A 93 -7.10 6.90 11.78
N HIS A 94 -7.50 6.38 10.62
CA HIS A 94 -8.12 7.18 9.56
C HIS A 94 -8.96 6.32 8.61
N LYS A 95 -9.68 7.00 7.75
CA LYS A 95 -10.27 6.49 6.50
C LYS A 95 -9.59 7.18 5.32
N ASP A 96 -9.53 6.49 4.21
CA ASP A 96 -8.89 7.00 3.01
C ASP A 96 -9.77 8.02 2.25
N ARG A 97 -9.11 8.74 1.36
CA ARG A 97 -9.76 9.66 0.41
C ARG A 97 -10.38 8.89 -0.78
N PRO A 98 -11.28 9.53 -1.56
CA PRO A 98 -12.02 8.85 -2.65
C PRO A 98 -11.17 8.12 -3.68
N SER A 99 -9.95 8.58 -3.99
CA SER A 99 -9.04 7.89 -4.91
C SER A 99 -8.48 6.57 -4.38
N CYS A 100 -8.72 6.25 -3.11
CA CYS A 100 -8.35 5.01 -2.43
C CYS A 100 -9.59 4.15 -2.10
N GLU A 101 -10.68 4.27 -2.90
CA GLU A 101 -11.94 3.55 -2.67
C GLU A 101 -11.73 2.06 -2.43
N ILE A 102 -10.94 1.44 -3.30
CA ILE A 102 -10.51 0.05 -3.18
C ILE A 102 -8.99 0.02 -3.11
N SER A 103 -8.46 -0.43 -2.01
CA SER A 103 -7.03 -0.41 -1.74
C SER A 103 -6.53 -1.79 -1.38
N VAL A 104 -5.24 -2.02 -1.59
CA VAL A 104 -4.52 -3.13 -0.97
C VAL A 104 -3.24 -2.59 -0.34
N THR A 105 -3.05 -2.89 0.94
CA THR A 105 -1.79 -2.67 1.64
C THR A 105 -1.01 -3.99 1.68
N VAL A 106 0.24 -4.00 1.24
CA VAL A 106 1.04 -5.20 1.04
C VAL A 106 2.35 -5.10 1.80
N LYS A 107 2.62 -6.07 2.67
CA LYS A 107 3.92 -6.17 3.33
C LYS A 107 4.96 -6.66 2.31
N ILE A 108 5.93 -5.82 1.99
CA ILE A 108 7.06 -6.22 1.14
C ILE A 108 8.01 -7.08 1.97
N ASN A 109 8.62 -6.51 3.00
CA ASN A 109 9.57 -7.19 3.89
C ASN A 109 9.82 -6.33 5.14
N SER A 110 10.48 -6.89 6.16
CA SER A 110 10.80 -6.19 7.41
C SER A 110 12.01 -6.78 8.11
N CYS A 111 12.44 -6.16 9.19
CA CYS A 111 13.44 -6.70 10.12
C CYS A 111 12.97 -7.94 10.90
N GLY A 112 11.75 -8.41 10.69
CA GLY A 112 11.16 -9.54 11.40
C GLY A 112 10.32 -9.17 12.63
N ALA A 113 10.31 -7.90 13.05
CA ALA A 113 9.44 -7.44 14.13
C ALA A 113 7.96 -7.56 13.71
N LYS A 114 7.12 -8.03 14.61
CA LYS A 114 5.67 -8.07 14.42
C LYS A 114 5.11 -6.66 14.42
N TRP A 115 4.27 -6.37 13.44
CA TRP A 115 3.61 -5.06 13.35
C TRP A 115 2.27 -5.17 12.61
N PRO A 116 1.21 -5.57 13.34
CA PRO A 116 -0.10 -5.78 12.73
C PRO A 116 -0.71 -4.48 12.23
N ILE A 117 -1.60 -4.61 11.24
CA ILE A 117 -2.52 -3.56 10.84
C ILE A 117 -3.89 -3.84 11.43
N TYR A 118 -4.58 -2.79 11.87
CA TYR A 118 -5.95 -2.88 12.36
C TYR A 118 -6.93 -2.43 11.28
N MET A 119 -7.92 -3.27 10.98
CA MET A 119 -9.02 -2.99 10.04
C MET A 119 -10.35 -3.05 10.78
N GLY A 120 -10.99 -1.88 11.01
CA GLY A 120 -12.24 -1.80 11.76
C GLY A 120 -12.15 -2.39 13.16
N GLY A 121 -10.99 -2.33 13.81
CA GLY A 121 -10.72 -2.89 15.13
C GLY A 121 -10.20 -4.33 15.15
N THR A 122 -10.17 -5.02 14.00
CA THR A 122 -9.59 -6.36 13.89
C THR A 122 -8.10 -6.27 13.62
N GLU A 123 -7.31 -6.93 14.46
CA GLU A 123 -5.86 -7.06 14.29
C GLU A 123 -5.53 -8.07 13.19
N ILE A 124 -4.64 -7.69 12.26
CA ILE A 124 -4.23 -8.52 11.14
C ILE A 124 -2.69 -8.51 11.05
N GLU A 125 -2.09 -9.67 11.29
CA GLU A 125 -0.66 -9.88 11.04
C GLU A 125 -0.45 -10.35 9.60
N LEU A 126 0.53 -9.75 8.89
CA LEU A 126 0.89 -10.10 7.53
C LEU A 126 2.29 -10.70 7.47
N GLU A 127 2.43 -11.78 6.74
CA GLU A 127 3.73 -12.29 6.32
C GLU A 127 4.26 -11.50 5.11
N ASN A 128 5.55 -11.63 4.82
CA ASN A 128 6.13 -10.97 3.64
C ASN A 128 5.42 -11.44 2.37
N GLY A 129 4.99 -10.51 1.55
CA GLY A 129 4.21 -10.76 0.35
C GLY A 129 2.69 -10.86 0.54
N ASP A 130 2.18 -10.89 1.78
CA ASP A 130 0.75 -10.85 2.02
C ASP A 130 0.18 -9.44 1.87
N GLY A 131 -1.09 -9.36 1.47
CA GLY A 131 -1.82 -8.10 1.37
C GLY A 131 -3.17 -8.14 2.09
N VAL A 132 -3.67 -6.96 2.44
CA VAL A 132 -5.06 -6.76 2.84
C VAL A 132 -5.71 -5.84 1.82
N ALA A 133 -6.68 -6.37 1.07
CA ALA A 133 -7.58 -5.57 0.24
C ALA A 133 -8.69 -5.00 1.13
N TYR A 134 -9.03 -3.72 0.93
CA TYR A 134 -10.04 -3.06 1.78
C TYR A 134 -10.75 -1.91 1.07
N LYS A 135 -11.94 -1.56 1.57
CA LYS A 135 -12.71 -0.38 1.18
C LYS A 135 -12.17 0.83 1.94
N GLY A 136 -11.21 1.53 1.36
CA GLY A 136 -10.46 2.59 2.05
C GLY A 136 -11.32 3.72 2.59
N CYS A 137 -12.34 4.13 1.85
CA CYS A 137 -13.28 5.19 2.27
C CYS A 137 -14.23 4.76 3.40
N ASP A 138 -14.43 3.45 3.58
CA ASP A 138 -15.47 2.93 4.48
C ASP A 138 -14.91 2.45 5.80
N ILE A 139 -13.73 1.80 5.78
CA ILE A 139 -13.15 1.15 6.95
C ILE A 139 -12.06 2.00 7.60
N GLU A 140 -12.18 2.23 8.91
CA GLU A 140 -11.08 2.81 9.69
C GLU A 140 -9.94 1.82 9.81
N HIS A 141 -8.72 2.30 9.58
CA HIS A 141 -7.53 1.48 9.71
C HIS A 141 -6.35 2.26 10.30
N TRP A 142 -5.44 1.53 10.96
CA TRP A 142 -4.29 2.12 11.63
C TRP A 142 -3.24 1.07 11.97
N ARG A 143 -2.07 1.54 12.38
CA ARG A 143 -1.02 0.76 13.04
C ARG A 143 -0.57 1.50 14.28
N ASN A 144 -0.30 0.80 15.36
CA ASN A 144 0.35 1.35 16.55
C ASN A 144 1.83 1.67 16.25
N GLU A 145 2.54 2.23 17.21
CA GLU A 145 3.98 2.51 17.07
C GLU A 145 4.76 1.23 16.72
N PHE A 146 5.70 1.38 15.81
CA PHE A 146 6.56 0.30 15.35
C PHE A 146 7.78 0.17 16.25
N GLU A 147 8.01 -1.02 16.80
CA GLU A 147 9.14 -1.30 17.70
C GLU A 147 10.33 -1.99 17.00
N GLY A 148 10.33 -2.07 15.67
CA GLY A 148 11.38 -2.67 14.87
C GLY A 148 12.24 -1.65 14.14
N ASP A 149 13.34 -2.11 13.53
CA ASP A 149 14.28 -1.24 12.83
C ASP A 149 13.76 -0.72 11.50
N TRP A 150 13.08 -1.59 10.72
CA TRP A 150 12.52 -1.21 9.42
C TRP A 150 11.39 -2.14 8.98
N HIS A 151 10.44 -1.57 8.23
CA HIS A 151 9.32 -2.28 7.63
C HIS A 151 8.94 -1.63 6.30
N ALA A 152 9.07 -2.36 5.21
CA ALA A 152 8.70 -1.90 3.87
C ALA A 152 7.28 -2.35 3.51
N GLN A 153 6.43 -1.38 3.15
CA GLN A 153 5.03 -1.56 2.81
C GLN A 153 4.72 -0.85 1.49
N THR A 154 3.89 -1.46 0.66
CA THR A 154 3.33 -0.75 -0.51
C THR A 154 1.80 -0.74 -0.45
N PHE A 155 1.23 0.31 -1.02
CA PHE A 155 -0.20 0.55 -1.09
C PHE A 155 -0.56 0.76 -2.55
N LEU A 156 -1.48 -0.05 -3.06
CA LEU A 156 -1.95 0.04 -4.44
C LEU A 156 -3.44 0.44 -4.40
N HIS A 157 -3.76 1.54 -5.04
CA HIS A 157 -5.08 2.14 -4.94
C HIS A 157 -5.85 2.08 -6.26
N TYR A 158 -7.12 1.82 -6.15
CA TYR A 158 -8.06 1.68 -7.26
C TYR A 158 -9.39 2.33 -6.92
N VAL A 159 -10.19 2.57 -7.93
CA VAL A 159 -11.61 2.92 -7.80
C VAL A 159 -12.45 1.97 -8.64
N ASN A 160 -13.69 1.75 -8.23
CA ASN A 160 -14.63 0.97 -9.02
C ASN A 160 -14.94 1.72 -10.33
N LYS A 161 -14.65 1.07 -11.46
CA LYS A 161 -14.89 1.61 -12.82
C LYS A 161 -16.35 2.02 -13.04
N ASN A 162 -17.28 1.31 -12.38
CA ASN A 162 -18.72 1.52 -12.48
C ASN A 162 -19.28 2.27 -11.25
N GLY A 163 -18.39 2.77 -10.38
CA GLY A 163 -18.75 3.48 -9.15
C GLY A 163 -18.69 5.01 -9.27
N PRO A 164 -19.01 5.70 -8.17
CA PRO A 164 -19.06 7.17 -8.13
C PRO A 164 -17.69 7.83 -8.21
N ASN A 165 -16.62 7.10 -7.89
CA ASN A 165 -15.26 7.65 -7.79
C ASN A 165 -14.40 7.44 -9.05
N LYS A 166 -15.00 7.01 -10.18
CA LYS A 166 -14.27 6.72 -11.42
C LYS A 166 -13.46 7.89 -12.00
N GLU A 167 -13.83 9.12 -11.66
CA GLU A 167 -13.10 10.33 -12.06
C GLU A 167 -11.70 10.44 -11.42
N TRP A 168 -11.40 9.64 -10.38
CA TRP A 168 -10.08 9.57 -9.77
C TRP A 168 -9.12 8.63 -10.50
N PHE A 169 -9.47 8.13 -11.70
CA PHE A 169 -8.54 7.40 -12.55
C PHE A 169 -7.20 8.13 -12.65
N ARG A 170 -6.09 7.42 -12.46
CA ARG A 170 -4.71 7.93 -12.34
C ARG A 170 -4.51 8.99 -11.24
N ASP A 171 -5.41 9.11 -10.28
CA ASP A 171 -5.41 10.20 -9.30
C ASP A 171 -5.33 11.58 -9.97
N LYS A 172 -5.99 11.71 -11.13
CA LYS A 172 -5.97 12.90 -12.01
C LYS A 172 -4.58 13.29 -12.52
N ARG A 173 -3.60 12.37 -12.45
CA ARG A 173 -2.29 12.55 -13.07
C ARG A 173 -2.38 12.32 -14.60
N PRO A 174 -1.57 13.00 -15.39
CA PRO A 174 -1.55 12.79 -16.86
C PRO A 174 -1.06 11.38 -17.23
N LEU A 175 -0.09 10.84 -16.50
CA LEU A 175 0.53 9.53 -16.73
C LEU A 175 0.80 8.82 -15.40
N PHE A 176 0.92 7.49 -15.43
CA PHE A 176 1.52 6.72 -14.34
C PHE A 176 3.03 6.95 -14.27
N GLY A 177 3.63 6.71 -13.10
CA GLY A 177 5.06 6.90 -12.88
C GLY A 177 5.48 8.37 -12.74
N ILE A 178 4.54 9.30 -12.69
CA ILE A 178 4.81 10.69 -12.36
C ILE A 178 4.52 10.90 -10.89
N THR A 179 5.55 11.27 -10.14
CA THR A 179 5.43 11.76 -8.76
C THR A 179 4.86 13.17 -8.77
N LYS A 180 4.04 13.50 -7.79
CA LYS A 180 3.56 14.88 -7.57
C LYS A 180 4.60 15.69 -6.82
#